data_eb574ff23eadbb432869d38f6e6c623e
#
_entry.id   eb574ff23eadbb432869d38f6e6c623e
#
_cell.length_a   1.000
_cell.length_b   1.000
_cell.length_c   1.000
_cell.angle_alpha   90.00
_cell.angle_beta   90.00
_cell.angle_gamma   90.00
#
_symmetry.space_group_name_H-M   'P 1'
#
loop_
_entity.id
_entity.type
_entity.pdbx_description
1 polymer ?
#
loop_
_entity_poly.entity_id
_entity_poly.type
_entity_poly.pdbx_seq_one_letter_code
_entity_poly.pdbx_strand_id
1 'polypeptide(L)'
;IVTSNIPADNVYLQTKYRDLLCDIEAVKDNAGLMAIKFFTQMGVKKIYLAGFDGYSHDEKENYGESTMAFVTRIAVLDAMNQGMTEMLKKYSELVELNFLTKPHYVKI
;
A
#
# COMPACT_ATOMS: atom_id res chain seq x y z
N ILE A 1 2.82 4.12 16.30
CA ILE A 1 3.81 3.73 15.29
C ILE A 1 4.09 4.93 14.39
N VAL A 2 5.34 5.24 14.21
CA VAL A 2 5.77 6.37 13.37
C VAL A 2 6.78 5.87 12.36
N THR A 3 6.61 6.24 11.11
CA THR A 3 7.49 5.87 10.00
C THR A 3 8.28 7.07 9.46
N SER A 4 8.49 8.09 10.28
CA SER A 4 9.16 9.31 9.88
C SER A 4 10.58 9.35 10.46
N ASN A 5 11.47 10.11 9.80
CA ASN A 5 12.77 10.45 10.35
C ASN A 5 12.70 11.65 11.30
N ILE A 6 11.52 12.21 11.49
CA ILE A 6 11.30 13.36 12.37
C ILE A 6 11.15 12.85 13.80
N PRO A 7 11.94 13.36 14.76
CA PRO A 7 11.80 12.99 16.17
C PRO A 7 10.41 13.38 16.69
N ALA A 8 9.81 12.50 17.47
CA ALA A 8 8.51 12.75 18.07
C ALA A 8 8.46 12.16 19.47
N ASP A 9 7.74 12.86 20.38
CA ASP A 9 7.49 12.36 21.72
C ASP A 9 6.33 11.36 21.73
N ASN A 10 6.25 10.54 22.77
CA ASN A 10 5.16 9.58 22.97
C ASN A 10 5.01 8.53 21.85
N VAL A 11 6.14 8.07 21.34
CA VAL A 11 6.18 7.04 20.30
C VAL A 11 6.57 5.70 20.93
N TYR A 12 5.72 4.68 20.78
CA TYR A 12 6.04 3.32 21.24
C TYR A 12 6.97 2.61 20.28
N LEU A 13 6.71 2.73 18.98
CA LEU A 13 7.49 2.07 17.94
C LEU A 13 7.77 3.07 16.83
N GLN A 14 9.02 3.11 16.41
CA GLN A 14 9.43 3.94 15.29
C GLN A 14 10.28 3.12 14.34
N THR A 15 10.04 3.27 13.04
CA THR A 15 10.84 2.66 12.00
C THR A 15 11.15 3.70 10.94
N LYS A 16 12.22 3.48 10.20
CA LYS A 16 12.59 4.39 9.12
C LYS A 16 11.71 4.16 7.91
N TYR A 17 11.22 5.23 7.34
CA TYR A 17 10.39 5.20 6.12
C TYR A 17 11.02 4.34 5.02
N ARG A 18 12.30 4.53 4.74
CA ARG A 18 13.00 3.82 3.67
C ARG A 18 13.05 2.30 3.87
N ASP A 19 13.00 1.85 5.12
CA ASP A 19 13.06 0.42 5.43
C ASP A 19 11.75 -0.30 5.13
N LEU A 20 10.69 0.44 4.89
CA LEU A 20 9.36 -0.09 4.58
C LEU A 20 8.99 0.02 3.10
N LEU A 21 9.82 0.65 2.29
CA LEU A 21 9.56 0.77 0.86
C LEU A 21 9.65 -0.60 0.18
N CYS A 22 8.85 -0.79 -0.87
CA CYS A 22 8.94 -2.01 -1.68
C CYS A 22 9.72 -1.74 -2.98
N ASP A 23 9.96 -2.82 -3.74
CA ASP A 23 10.79 -2.76 -4.94
C ASP A 23 10.06 -2.26 -6.18
N ILE A 24 8.74 -2.14 -6.11
CA ILE A 24 7.94 -1.70 -7.25
C ILE A 24 7.74 -0.19 -7.17
N GLU A 25 8.34 0.52 -8.12
CA GLU A 25 8.40 1.99 -8.10
C GLU A 25 7.02 2.65 -8.00
N ALA A 26 6.03 2.14 -8.72
CA ALA A 26 4.69 2.72 -8.76
C ALA A 26 3.99 2.73 -7.40
N VAL A 27 4.33 1.81 -6.51
CA VAL A 27 3.69 1.66 -5.19
C VAL A 27 4.71 1.57 -4.05
N LYS A 28 5.94 2.02 -4.28
CA LYS A 28 7.03 1.83 -3.31
C LYS A 28 6.71 2.40 -1.93
N ASP A 29 5.96 3.48 -1.88
CA ASP A 29 5.60 4.18 -0.65
C ASP A 29 4.11 4.12 -0.33
N ASN A 30 3.41 3.15 -0.88
CA ASN A 30 2.00 2.94 -0.55
C ASN A 30 1.87 2.61 0.94
N ALA A 31 1.08 3.41 1.66
CA ALA A 31 0.97 3.30 3.12
C ALA A 31 0.47 1.92 3.57
N GLY A 32 -0.48 1.35 2.85
CA GLY A 32 -1.01 0.02 3.16
C GLY A 32 0.05 -1.07 3.01
N LEU A 33 0.81 -1.03 1.92
CA LEU A 33 1.89 -1.99 1.69
C LEU A 33 3.01 -1.82 2.71
N MET A 34 3.33 -0.58 3.07
CA MET A 34 4.32 -0.30 4.12
C MET A 34 3.87 -0.87 5.47
N ALA A 35 2.60 -0.76 5.80
CA ALA A 35 2.05 -1.32 7.03
C ALA A 35 2.15 -2.84 7.03
N ILE A 36 1.83 -3.50 5.94
CA ILE A 36 1.95 -4.96 5.81
C ILE A 36 3.41 -5.38 6.03
N LYS A 37 4.34 -4.70 5.38
CA LYS A 37 5.76 -4.98 5.54
C LYS A 37 6.21 -4.82 6.99
N PHE A 38 5.79 -3.74 7.63
CA PHE A 38 6.12 -3.48 9.03
C PHE A 38 5.62 -4.60 9.95
N PHE A 39 4.35 -4.96 9.83
CA PHE A 39 3.79 -6.00 10.69
C PHE A 39 4.40 -7.38 10.41
N THR A 40 4.73 -7.67 9.16
CA THR A 40 5.42 -8.90 8.80
C THR A 40 6.80 -8.97 9.47
N GLN A 41 7.54 -7.87 9.48
CA GLN A 41 8.84 -7.79 10.15
C GLN A 41 8.71 -7.95 11.67
N MET A 42 7.58 -7.55 12.24
CA MET A 42 7.29 -7.70 13.66
C MET A 42 6.87 -9.12 14.04
N GLY A 43 6.75 -10.02 13.08
CA GLY A 43 6.38 -11.41 13.33
C GLY A 43 4.89 -11.69 13.31
N VAL A 44 4.08 -10.75 12.84
CA VAL A 44 2.63 -10.97 12.68
C VAL A 44 2.40 -12.03 11.60
N LYS A 45 1.52 -13.00 11.89
CA LYS A 45 1.26 -14.14 11.01
C LYS A 45 0.00 -13.99 10.18
N LYS A 46 -0.93 -13.16 10.60
CA LYS A 46 -2.22 -12.99 9.95
C LYS A 46 -2.62 -11.52 9.96
N ILE A 47 -3.04 -11.00 8.83
CA ILE A 47 -3.46 -9.61 8.68
C ILE A 47 -4.82 -9.58 7.98
N TYR A 48 -5.74 -8.79 8.51
CA TYR A 48 -7.03 -8.52 7.89
C TYR A 48 -6.98 -7.16 7.22
N LEU A 49 -7.40 -7.10 5.96
CA LEU A 49 -7.34 -5.90 5.15
C LEU A 49 -8.74 -5.43 4.77
N ALA A 50 -8.97 -4.13 4.88
CA ALA A 50 -10.19 -3.50 4.42
C ALA A 50 -9.84 -2.27 3.60
N GLY A 51 -10.57 -2.03 2.52
CA GLY A 51 -10.36 -0.85 1.70
C GLY A 51 -9.14 -0.92 0.78
N PHE A 52 -8.63 -2.11 0.48
CA PHE A 52 -7.52 -2.30 -0.45
C PHE A 52 -8.03 -2.45 -1.88
N ASP A 53 -8.81 -1.48 -2.33
CA ASP A 53 -9.51 -1.59 -3.61
C ASP A 53 -8.61 -1.29 -4.82
N GLY A 54 -7.52 -0.58 -4.64
CA GLY A 54 -6.73 -0.03 -5.72
C GLY A 54 -7.30 1.29 -6.18
N TYR A 55 -7.06 1.65 -7.43
CA TYR A 55 -7.41 2.96 -7.96
C TYR A 55 -8.33 2.83 -9.17
N SER A 56 -9.45 3.55 -9.13
CA SER A 56 -10.38 3.66 -10.25
C SER A 56 -9.84 4.65 -11.28
N HIS A 57 -10.20 4.44 -12.55
CA HIS A 57 -9.97 5.45 -13.59
C HIS A 57 -10.88 6.67 -13.42
N ASP A 58 -11.93 6.57 -12.63
CA ASP A 58 -12.81 7.69 -12.28
C ASP A 58 -12.19 8.45 -11.10
N GLU A 59 -11.77 9.69 -11.35
CA GLU A 59 -11.14 10.54 -10.34
C GLU A 59 -12.00 10.74 -9.09
N LYS A 60 -13.32 10.69 -9.25
CA LYS A 60 -14.25 10.92 -8.14
C LYS A 60 -14.24 9.79 -7.12
N GLU A 61 -13.76 8.61 -7.51
CA GLU A 61 -13.71 7.43 -6.64
C GLU A 61 -12.40 7.32 -5.87
N ASN A 62 -11.40 8.11 -6.22
CA ASN A 62 -10.07 8.02 -5.62
C ASN A 62 -9.82 9.17 -4.65
N TYR A 63 -8.99 8.90 -3.62
CA TYR A 63 -8.44 9.96 -2.79
C TYR A 63 -7.31 10.66 -3.52
N GLY A 64 -7.13 11.94 -3.23
CA GLY A 64 -5.99 12.72 -3.69
C GLY A 64 -6.32 13.71 -4.79
N GLU A 65 -5.27 14.29 -5.35
CA GLU A 65 -5.38 15.36 -6.30
C GLU A 65 -5.73 14.87 -7.70
N SER A 66 -6.68 15.55 -8.34
CA SER A 66 -7.08 15.28 -9.71
C SER A 66 -6.45 16.26 -10.70
N THR A 67 -5.32 16.88 -10.32
CA THR A 67 -4.67 17.92 -11.13
C THR A 67 -3.79 17.37 -12.25
N MET A 68 -3.52 16.06 -12.26
CA MET A 68 -2.70 15.44 -13.28
C MET A 68 -3.42 15.38 -14.63
N ALA A 69 -2.65 15.45 -15.72
CA ALA A 69 -3.20 15.25 -17.04
C ALA A 69 -3.87 13.87 -17.12
N PHE A 70 -5.09 13.83 -17.65
CA PHE A 70 -5.94 12.66 -17.61
C PHE A 70 -5.29 11.39 -18.16
N VAL A 71 -4.66 11.47 -19.34
CA VAL A 71 -4.04 10.32 -19.99
C VAL A 71 -2.88 9.77 -19.15
N THR A 72 -2.03 10.67 -18.66
CA THR A 72 -0.91 10.29 -17.81
C THR A 72 -1.40 9.66 -16.52
N ARG A 73 -2.50 10.19 -15.96
CA ARG A 73 -3.09 9.68 -14.74
C ARG A 73 -3.57 8.24 -14.90
N ILE A 74 -4.24 7.90 -16.00
CA ILE A 74 -4.71 6.52 -16.22
C ILE A 74 -3.54 5.54 -16.28
N ALA A 75 -2.47 5.87 -17.01
CA ALA A 75 -1.30 5.01 -17.08
C ALA A 75 -0.66 4.81 -15.70
N VAL A 76 -0.58 5.86 -14.89
CA VAL A 76 -0.05 5.78 -13.53
C VAL A 76 -0.95 4.91 -12.66
N LEU A 77 -2.25 5.07 -12.73
CA LEU A 77 -3.20 4.29 -11.94
C LEU A 77 -3.12 2.80 -12.29
N ASP A 78 -3.00 2.46 -13.58
CA ASP A 78 -2.84 1.08 -14.01
C ASP A 78 -1.54 0.48 -13.46
N ALA A 79 -0.45 1.23 -13.51
CA ALA A 79 0.82 0.78 -12.96
C ALA A 79 0.74 0.57 -11.45
N MET A 80 0.04 1.46 -10.74
CA MET A 80 -0.16 1.32 -9.29
C MET A 80 -1.01 0.09 -8.96
N ASN A 81 -2.08 -0.15 -9.70
CA ASN A 81 -2.93 -1.33 -9.48
C ASN A 81 -2.16 -2.62 -9.75
N GLN A 82 -1.37 -2.67 -10.80
CA GLN A 82 -0.54 -3.82 -11.11
C GLN A 82 0.52 -4.03 -10.03
N GLY A 83 1.21 -2.98 -9.63
CA GLY A 83 2.22 -3.05 -8.58
C GLY A 83 1.65 -3.50 -7.26
N MET A 84 0.47 -2.99 -6.89
CA MET A 84 -0.21 -3.42 -5.68
C MET A 84 -0.58 -4.89 -5.72
N THR A 85 -1.10 -5.36 -6.87
CA THR A 85 -1.41 -6.78 -7.08
C THR A 85 -0.18 -7.66 -6.88
N GLU A 86 0.94 -7.29 -7.49
CA GLU A 86 2.19 -8.05 -7.37
C GLU A 86 2.71 -8.08 -5.94
N MET A 87 2.69 -6.95 -5.25
CA MET A 87 3.18 -6.87 -3.87
C MET A 87 2.28 -7.62 -2.90
N LEU A 88 0.97 -7.55 -3.07
CA LEU A 88 0.05 -8.29 -2.21
C LEU A 88 0.22 -9.80 -2.39
N LYS A 89 0.42 -10.26 -3.62
CA LYS A 89 0.74 -11.67 -3.87
C LYS A 89 2.04 -12.09 -3.20
N LYS A 90 3.07 -11.25 -3.30
CA LYS A 90 4.35 -11.53 -2.68
C LYS A 90 4.25 -11.59 -1.16
N TYR A 91 3.54 -10.62 -0.55
CA TYR A 91 3.35 -10.61 0.89
C TYR A 91 2.48 -11.77 1.37
N SER A 92 1.53 -12.24 0.56
CA SER A 92 0.69 -13.38 0.93
C SER A 92 1.48 -14.68 1.08
N GLU A 93 2.69 -14.75 0.52
CA GLU A 93 3.59 -15.88 0.73
C GLU A 93 4.29 -15.82 2.08
N LEU A 94 4.34 -14.65 2.70
CA LEU A 94 5.03 -14.42 3.98
C LEU A 94 4.08 -14.34 5.15
N VAL A 95 2.85 -13.88 4.93
CA VAL A 95 1.84 -13.66 5.97
C VAL A 95 0.47 -13.96 5.37
N GLU A 96 -0.44 -14.49 6.20
CA GLU A 96 -1.80 -14.74 5.75
C GLU A 96 -2.55 -13.41 5.63
N LEU A 97 -2.98 -13.08 4.42
CA LEU A 97 -3.77 -11.87 4.14
C LEU A 97 -5.24 -12.25 3.93
N ASN A 98 -6.11 -11.61 4.68
CA ASN A 98 -7.56 -11.83 4.61
C ASN A 98 -8.24 -10.50 4.26
N PHE A 99 -9.00 -10.50 3.18
CA PHE A 99 -9.68 -9.29 2.71
C PHE A 99 -11.08 -9.25 3.27
N LEU A 100 -11.33 -8.30 4.17
CA LEU A 100 -12.65 -8.05 4.74
C LEU A 100 -13.59 -7.41 3.72
N THR A 101 -13.02 -6.63 2.79
CA THR A 101 -13.73 -6.06 1.66
C THR A 101 -13.07 -6.54 0.38
N LYS A 102 -13.87 -6.93 -0.62
CA LYS A 102 -13.34 -7.44 -1.88
C LYS A 102 -12.64 -6.32 -2.65
N PRO A 103 -11.38 -6.50 -3.07
CA PRO A 103 -10.70 -5.50 -3.90
C PRO A 103 -11.37 -5.38 -5.27
N HIS A 104 -11.55 -4.15 -5.75
CA HIS A 104 -12.19 -3.88 -7.04
C HIS A 104 -11.17 -3.82 -8.18
N TYR A 105 -10.05 -3.18 -7.96
CA TYR A 105 -9.08 -2.87 -9.02
C TYR A 105 -7.78 -3.62 -8.87
N VAL A 106 -7.62 -4.34 -7.79
CA VAL A 106 -6.47 -5.19 -7.50
C VAL A 106 -6.90 -6.64 -7.65
N LYS A 107 -6.23 -7.37 -8.52
CA LYS A 107 -6.58 -8.77 -8.82
C LYS A 107 -5.70 -9.72 -8.02
N ILE A 108 -6.31 -10.36 -7.05
CA ILE A 108 -5.59 -11.29 -6.18
C ILE A 108 -6.21 -12.67 -6.29
#